data_af9370230f81b3dd20896775a51e68b0
#
_entry.id   af9370230f81b3dd20896775a51e68b0
#
_cell.length_a   1.000
_cell.length_b   1.000
_cell.length_c   1.000
_cell.angle_alpha   90.00
_cell.angle_beta   90.00
_cell.angle_gamma   90.00
#
_symmetry.space_group_name_H-M   'P 1'
#
loop_
_entity.id
_entity.type
_entity.pdbx_description
1 polymer ?
#
loop_
_entity_poly.entity_id
_entity_poly.type
_entity_poly.pdbx_seq_one_letter_code
_entity_poly.pdbx_strand_id
1 'polypeptide(L)'
;MSTSLECRTLASLDDVTVRLRDFHLLHNTTWTICRGQQWVVLGPNGSGKSALVRALAGDVPTSSGRRRVSTDTRIEVVSFESQQALIAGELELDHARFYAGRPDDGVTPRDLFANARPDTLSRYTALFDFDHLLDRPFRVLSAGEMRMAVIIRALLKGPDLLVLDEPYDGLDAEARDRLSRQINTVAETGTNLVLVTHRLEEIPAAATHALTIQDLVVQRIGPVAEVLTDDHVAALYRVNNRRANKNRTHDRHVDIGPPAIENRDNTTGTERSPRTPRTPRTPIVAFRAVTLGGTATPGGTETPLLKDFSWSIYGGEHWSVTGPNGSGKTTLINLISGEDQRAYAVDLTLFGRRRGTGESLWEIRNRIGLVTPKLQLTYSPSTTVLETVISGYFGSVGLYRRPTPEQITQSRYALELLGLSTLEDRLISRVSNGQRRLALIARALVREPELLLLDEPCQGLDPSNRSLIVESIDHICRRGKSTVVYITHHADEIPESITNRLHLPGDGRFVTT
;
A
#
# COMPACT_ATOMS: atom_id res chain seq x y z
N MET A 1 7.73 11.74 50.03
CA MET A 1 7.49 13.05 49.43
C MET A 1 7.71 12.89 47.94
N SER A 2 6.67 12.58 47.19
CA SER A 2 6.71 12.52 45.73
C SER A 2 6.60 13.94 45.19
N THR A 3 7.70 14.47 44.71
CA THR A 3 7.69 15.68 43.90
C THR A 3 6.96 15.33 42.59
N SER A 4 5.72 15.78 42.49
CA SER A 4 5.02 15.86 41.21
C SER A 4 5.82 16.81 40.31
N LEU A 5 6.62 16.25 39.38
CA LEU A 5 7.21 17.01 38.29
C LEU A 5 6.01 17.65 37.55
N GLU A 6 5.85 18.97 37.69
CA GLU A 6 4.84 19.72 36.93
C GLU A 6 5.06 19.42 35.47
N CYS A 7 4.05 18.74 34.87
CA CYS A 7 4.03 18.42 33.45
C CYS A 7 4.03 19.73 32.65
N ARG A 8 5.14 20.08 31.99
CA ARG A 8 5.18 21.19 31.05
C ARG A 8 4.43 20.78 29.77
N THR A 9 3.18 21.22 29.68
CA THR A 9 2.33 20.94 28.53
C THR A 9 2.91 21.60 27.27
N LEU A 10 3.06 20.81 26.19
CA LEU A 10 3.41 21.28 24.86
C LEU A 10 2.15 21.61 24.05
N ALA A 11 1.20 20.68 24.02
CA ALA A 11 -0.06 20.85 23.31
C ALA A 11 -1.18 20.08 24.00
N SER A 12 -2.42 20.57 23.89
CA SER A 12 -3.61 19.86 24.33
C SER A 12 -4.80 20.07 23.43
N LEU A 13 -5.66 19.05 23.40
CA LEU A 13 -7.00 19.06 22.87
C LEU A 13 -7.96 18.87 24.04
N ASP A 14 -8.91 19.77 24.22
CA ASP A 14 -9.88 19.73 25.31
C ASP A 14 -11.28 19.60 24.71
N ASP A 15 -11.88 18.40 24.79
CA ASP A 15 -13.21 18.04 24.28
C ASP A 15 -13.40 18.40 22.79
N VAL A 16 -12.37 18.14 21.97
CA VAL A 16 -12.34 18.53 20.57
C VAL A 16 -13.12 17.56 19.70
N THR A 17 -14.00 18.13 18.88
CA THR A 17 -14.69 17.45 17.78
C THR A 17 -14.24 18.06 16.45
N VAL A 18 -13.89 17.22 15.48
CA VAL A 18 -13.56 17.64 14.12
C VAL A 18 -14.64 17.16 13.17
N ARG A 19 -15.16 18.09 12.37
CA ARG A 19 -16.18 17.81 11.35
C ARG A 19 -15.76 18.41 10.02
N LEU A 20 -15.85 17.62 8.97
CA LEU A 20 -15.63 18.08 7.60
C LEU A 20 -16.93 17.93 6.81
N ARG A 21 -17.58 19.07 6.51
CA ARG A 21 -18.94 19.12 5.92
C ARG A 21 -19.92 18.33 6.81
N ASP A 22 -20.50 17.23 6.27
CA ASP A 22 -21.49 16.40 6.96
C ASP A 22 -20.88 15.19 7.70
N PHE A 23 -19.55 15.07 7.73
CA PHE A 23 -18.85 13.93 8.31
C PHE A 23 -18.08 14.33 9.57
N HIS A 24 -18.26 13.55 10.63
CA HIS A 24 -17.37 13.60 11.77
C HIS A 24 -16.05 12.87 11.42
N LEU A 25 -14.92 13.46 11.79
CA LEU A 25 -13.59 12.90 11.66
C LEU A 25 -12.98 12.56 13.02
N LEU A 26 -13.54 13.13 14.10
CA LEU A 26 -13.13 12.93 15.48
C LEU A 26 -14.27 13.39 16.40
N HIS A 27 -14.48 12.68 17.52
CA HIS A 27 -15.50 13.00 18.51
C HIS A 27 -14.89 13.25 19.89
N ASN A 28 -15.30 14.33 20.55
CA ASN A 28 -15.12 14.66 21.97
C ASN A 28 -13.78 14.18 22.54
N THR A 29 -12.68 14.59 21.91
CA THR A 29 -11.35 14.11 22.23
C THR A 29 -10.65 15.04 23.20
N THR A 30 -10.17 14.48 24.31
CA THR A 30 -9.30 15.15 25.25
C THR A 30 -7.96 14.44 25.27
N TRP A 31 -6.88 15.19 25.00
CA TRP A 31 -5.52 14.66 24.94
C TRP A 31 -4.53 15.76 25.30
N THR A 32 -3.59 15.45 26.22
CA THR A 32 -2.54 16.38 26.63
C THR A 32 -1.17 15.74 26.43
N ILE A 33 -0.27 16.48 25.79
CA ILE A 33 1.11 16.08 25.54
C ILE A 33 2.03 16.94 26.38
N CYS A 34 2.85 16.29 27.20
CA CYS A 34 3.86 16.95 28.03
C CYS A 34 5.25 16.75 27.47
N ARG A 35 6.16 17.68 27.81
CA ARG A 35 7.58 17.56 27.47
C ARG A 35 8.18 16.27 28.06
N GLY A 36 8.96 15.55 27.27
CA GLY A 36 9.58 14.27 27.64
C GLY A 36 8.70 13.04 27.40
N GLN A 37 7.45 13.22 26.93
CA GLN A 37 6.60 12.11 26.55
C GLN A 37 6.81 11.75 25.08
N GLN A 38 6.93 10.43 24.82
CA GLN A 38 6.99 9.86 23.49
C GLN A 38 5.68 9.09 23.26
N TRP A 39 4.88 9.52 22.30
CA TRP A 39 3.54 9.04 22.09
C TRP A 39 3.43 8.12 20.87
N VAL A 40 2.63 7.07 21.00
CA VAL A 40 2.12 6.30 19.87
C VAL A 40 0.61 6.43 19.78
N VAL A 41 0.09 6.72 18.58
CA VAL A 41 -1.33 6.74 18.26
C VAL A 41 -1.65 5.51 17.41
N LEU A 42 -2.41 4.58 17.98
CA LEU A 42 -2.72 3.29 17.37
C LEU A 42 -4.21 3.13 17.07
N GLY A 43 -4.55 2.52 15.96
CA GLY A 43 -5.93 2.21 15.59
C GLY A 43 -6.08 1.73 14.16
N PRO A 44 -7.23 1.11 13.82
CA PRO A 44 -7.52 0.69 12.46
C PRO A 44 -7.51 1.84 11.45
N ASN A 45 -7.42 1.51 10.17
CA ASN A 45 -7.52 2.52 9.11
C ASN A 45 -8.91 3.16 9.10
N GLY A 46 -8.94 4.49 8.91
CA GLY A 46 -10.19 5.26 8.97
C GLY A 46 -10.74 5.51 10.38
N SER A 47 -10.00 5.15 11.44
CA SER A 47 -10.42 5.39 12.83
C SER A 47 -10.32 6.85 13.28
N GLY A 48 -9.69 7.73 12.48
CA GLY A 48 -9.52 9.15 12.82
C GLY A 48 -8.12 9.56 13.26
N LYS A 49 -7.10 8.67 13.19
CA LYS A 49 -5.71 8.95 13.61
C LYS A 49 -5.14 10.21 12.97
N SER A 50 -5.15 10.29 11.63
CA SER A 50 -4.63 11.46 10.90
C SER A 50 -5.45 12.73 11.20
N ALA A 51 -6.77 12.61 11.40
CA ALA A 51 -7.60 13.76 11.80
C ALA A 51 -7.23 14.27 13.20
N LEU A 52 -6.92 13.36 14.13
CA LEU A 52 -6.46 13.69 15.48
C LEU A 52 -5.16 14.50 15.46
N VAL A 53 -4.14 14.01 14.74
CA VAL A 53 -2.83 14.70 14.70
C VAL A 53 -2.89 16.00 13.90
N ARG A 54 -3.71 16.09 12.86
CA ARG A 54 -3.96 17.32 12.11
C ARG A 54 -4.73 18.34 12.94
N ALA A 55 -5.68 17.91 13.79
CA ALA A 55 -6.34 18.77 14.76
C ALA A 55 -5.35 19.30 15.80
N LEU A 56 -4.43 18.45 16.28
CA LEU A 56 -3.36 18.83 17.21
C LEU A 56 -2.42 19.86 16.56
N ALA A 57 -2.03 19.67 15.30
CA ALA A 57 -1.20 20.60 14.55
C ALA A 57 -1.92 21.93 14.23
N GLY A 58 -3.25 21.90 14.12
CA GLY A 58 -4.08 23.05 13.73
C GLY A 58 -4.34 23.15 12.24
N ASP A 59 -4.06 22.07 11.49
CA ASP A 59 -4.26 21.98 10.04
C ASP A 59 -5.74 21.77 9.65
N VAL A 60 -6.57 21.36 10.62
CA VAL A 60 -8.01 21.22 10.42
C VAL A 60 -8.78 22.01 11.49
N PRO A 61 -9.88 22.69 11.10
CA PRO A 61 -10.69 23.44 12.05
C PRO A 61 -11.44 22.48 12.99
N THR A 62 -11.52 22.87 14.26
CA THR A 62 -12.33 22.16 15.26
C THR A 62 -13.76 22.70 15.24
N SER A 63 -14.76 21.80 15.28
CA SER A 63 -16.19 22.17 15.33
C SER A 63 -16.61 22.53 16.74
N SER A 64 -16.01 21.90 17.75
CA SER A 64 -16.20 22.18 19.17
C SER A 64 -14.93 21.87 19.96
N GLY A 65 -14.89 22.27 21.22
CA GLY A 65 -13.74 22.09 22.09
C GLY A 65 -12.67 23.16 21.90
N ARG A 66 -11.52 22.95 22.52
CA ARG A 66 -10.38 23.90 22.49
C ARG A 66 -9.06 23.18 22.21
N ARG A 67 -8.34 23.69 21.23
CA ARG A 67 -6.94 23.36 21.02
C ARG A 67 -6.06 24.41 21.74
N ARG A 68 -5.09 23.94 22.50
CA ARG A 68 -4.07 24.81 23.12
C ARG A 68 -2.69 24.31 22.76
N VAL A 69 -1.81 25.22 22.38
CA VAL A 69 -0.38 24.97 22.15
C VAL A 69 0.39 26.03 22.91
N SER A 70 1.43 25.63 23.63
CA SER A 70 2.29 26.58 24.30
C SER A 70 2.93 27.54 23.29
N THR A 71 3.03 28.83 23.64
CA THR A 71 3.54 29.88 22.73
C THR A 71 4.92 29.58 22.14
N ASP A 72 5.74 28.80 22.85
CA ASP A 72 7.11 28.47 22.47
C ASP A 72 7.19 27.08 21.80
N THR A 73 6.06 26.41 21.55
CA THR A 73 6.03 25.05 20.99
C THR A 73 5.88 25.09 19.47
N ARG A 74 6.88 24.56 18.77
CA ARG A 74 6.83 24.31 17.34
C ARG A 74 6.44 22.86 17.08
N ILE A 75 5.33 22.67 16.36
CA ILE A 75 4.84 21.35 15.92
C ILE A 75 5.16 21.19 14.43
N GLU A 76 5.80 20.09 14.05
CA GLU A 76 6.01 19.71 12.65
C GLU A 76 5.34 18.37 12.40
N VAL A 77 4.62 18.25 11.27
CA VAL A 77 3.94 17.04 10.87
C VAL A 77 4.54 16.50 9.58
N VAL A 78 4.91 15.24 9.61
CA VAL A 78 5.34 14.47 8.44
C VAL A 78 4.29 13.41 8.15
N SER A 79 3.62 13.52 7.01
CA SER A 79 2.59 12.61 6.55
C SER A 79 2.82 12.21 5.09
N PHE A 80 2.10 11.20 4.63
CA PHE A 80 2.08 10.84 3.22
C PHE A 80 1.65 12.00 2.32
N GLU A 81 0.67 12.80 2.77
CA GLU A 81 0.20 13.99 2.05
C GLU A 81 1.30 15.05 1.90
N SER A 82 2.09 15.29 2.96
CA SER A 82 3.21 16.24 2.92
C SER A 82 4.31 15.77 1.97
N GLN A 83 4.56 14.48 1.88
CA GLN A 83 5.49 13.89 0.91
C GLN A 83 4.96 14.03 -0.51
N GLN A 84 3.67 13.74 -0.74
CA GLN A 84 3.05 13.88 -2.06
C GLN A 84 3.01 15.33 -2.53
N ALA A 85 2.73 16.27 -1.66
CA ALA A 85 2.75 17.69 -2.00
C ALA A 85 4.14 18.15 -2.47
N LEU A 86 5.20 17.61 -1.86
CA LEU A 86 6.58 17.88 -2.23
C LEU A 86 6.89 17.30 -3.61
N ILE A 87 6.48 16.04 -3.88
CA ILE A 87 6.65 15.38 -5.18
C ILE A 87 5.86 16.12 -6.28
N ALA A 88 4.62 16.52 -6.01
CA ALA A 88 3.78 17.23 -6.97
C ALA A 88 4.38 18.59 -7.35
N GLY A 89 4.88 19.34 -6.37
CA GLY A 89 5.57 20.60 -6.61
C GLY A 89 6.83 20.42 -7.47
N GLU A 90 7.58 19.34 -7.27
CA GLU A 90 8.75 19.02 -8.09
C GLU A 90 8.38 18.63 -9.53
N LEU A 91 7.31 17.84 -9.71
CA LEU A 91 6.82 17.45 -11.03
C LEU A 91 6.37 18.68 -11.85
N GLU A 92 5.72 19.65 -11.21
CA GLU A 92 5.35 20.91 -11.88
C GLU A 92 6.58 21.71 -12.30
N LEU A 93 7.59 21.78 -11.44
CA LEU A 93 8.87 22.43 -11.75
C LEU A 93 9.65 21.69 -12.82
N ASP A 94 9.66 20.35 -12.83
CA ASP A 94 10.31 19.54 -13.87
C ASP A 94 9.66 19.74 -15.24
N HIS A 95 8.32 19.85 -15.31
CA HIS A 95 7.63 20.19 -16.54
C HIS A 95 8.07 21.57 -17.06
N ALA A 96 8.14 22.58 -16.19
CA ALA A 96 8.59 23.91 -16.56
C ALA A 96 10.06 23.91 -17.05
N ARG A 97 10.94 23.14 -16.41
CA ARG A 97 12.36 22.99 -16.80
C ARG A 97 12.52 22.25 -18.12
N PHE A 98 11.72 21.20 -18.37
CA PHE A 98 11.73 20.47 -19.64
C PHE A 98 11.41 21.42 -20.81
N TYR A 99 10.39 22.28 -20.67
CA TYR A 99 10.07 23.30 -21.67
C TYR A 99 11.14 24.40 -21.79
N ALA A 100 11.93 24.63 -20.72
CA ALA A 100 13.04 25.57 -20.72
C ALA A 100 14.37 24.98 -21.26
N GLY A 101 14.37 23.69 -21.67
CA GLY A 101 15.56 23.01 -22.20
C GLY A 101 16.62 22.64 -21.15
N ARG A 102 16.22 22.53 -19.88
CA ARG A 102 17.11 22.16 -18.74
C ARG A 102 16.59 20.93 -18.00
N PRO A 103 16.54 19.74 -18.63
CA PRO A 103 15.92 18.56 -18.05
C PRO A 103 16.68 17.96 -16.85
N ASP A 104 17.96 18.30 -16.66
CA ASP A 104 18.82 17.69 -15.64
C ASP A 104 18.95 18.49 -14.33
N ASP A 105 18.42 19.72 -14.29
CA ASP A 105 18.46 20.59 -13.11
C ASP A 105 17.31 20.26 -12.12
N GLY A 106 17.20 19.02 -11.65
CA GLY A 106 16.22 18.64 -10.63
C GLY A 106 16.58 19.20 -9.26
N VAL A 107 15.59 19.54 -8.41
CA VAL A 107 15.83 19.93 -7.01
C VAL A 107 16.45 18.76 -6.26
N THR A 108 17.49 19.06 -5.50
CA THR A 108 18.22 18.10 -4.66
C THR A 108 17.79 18.23 -3.20
N PRO A 109 18.03 17.23 -2.33
CA PRO A 109 17.89 17.38 -0.89
C PRO A 109 18.70 18.56 -0.33
N ARG A 110 19.87 18.84 -0.89
CA ARG A 110 20.69 20.01 -0.48
C ARG A 110 19.94 21.32 -0.69
N ASP A 111 19.21 21.48 -1.78
CA ASP A 111 18.39 22.66 -2.04
C ASP A 111 17.23 22.78 -1.05
N LEU A 112 16.59 21.64 -0.71
CA LEU A 112 15.53 21.59 0.31
C LEU A 112 16.02 21.95 1.70
N PHE A 113 17.31 21.75 1.98
CA PHE A 113 17.96 21.99 3.28
C PHE A 113 18.76 23.29 3.30
N ALA A 114 18.73 24.11 2.24
CA ALA A 114 19.59 25.30 2.07
C ALA A 114 19.52 26.30 3.23
N ASN A 115 18.39 26.38 3.94
CA ASN A 115 18.21 27.29 5.08
C ASN A 115 18.63 26.68 6.42
N ALA A 116 19.17 25.45 6.44
CA ALA A 116 19.58 24.79 7.67
C ALA A 116 20.95 25.28 8.15
N ARG A 117 21.16 25.27 9.48
CA ARG A 117 22.49 25.50 10.06
C ARG A 117 23.40 24.33 9.70
N PRO A 118 24.63 24.56 9.22
CA PRO A 118 25.55 23.51 8.79
C PRO A 118 25.73 22.38 9.81
N ASP A 119 25.96 22.73 11.10
CA ASP A 119 26.14 21.75 12.18
C ASP A 119 24.89 20.88 12.38
N THR A 120 23.70 21.48 12.30
CA THR A 120 22.44 20.78 12.47
C THR A 120 22.17 19.87 11.26
N LEU A 121 22.50 20.34 10.05
CA LEU A 121 22.40 19.56 8.83
C LEU A 121 23.30 18.32 8.92
N SER A 122 24.60 18.51 9.18
CA SER A 122 25.57 17.41 9.29
C SER A 122 25.15 16.38 10.36
N ARG A 123 24.59 16.83 11.48
CA ARG A 123 24.09 15.94 12.52
C ARG A 123 22.98 15.03 12.02
N TYR A 124 21.96 15.59 11.34
CA TYR A 124 20.82 14.78 10.92
C TYR A 124 21.12 13.98 9.65
N THR A 125 21.91 14.49 8.72
CA THR A 125 22.34 13.71 7.56
C THR A 125 23.18 12.50 7.96
N ALA A 126 24.08 12.66 8.93
CA ALA A 126 24.85 11.55 9.49
C ALA A 126 23.96 10.54 10.24
N LEU A 127 22.99 11.03 11.07
CA LEU A 127 22.04 10.16 11.78
C LEU A 127 21.22 9.28 10.83
N PHE A 128 20.79 9.83 9.69
CA PHE A 128 19.99 9.13 8.69
C PHE A 128 20.81 8.45 7.60
N ASP A 129 22.15 8.48 7.68
CA ASP A 129 23.06 7.98 6.62
C ASP A 129 22.71 8.58 5.25
N PHE A 130 22.45 9.90 5.23
CA PHE A 130 21.85 10.60 4.09
C PHE A 130 22.84 11.46 3.30
N ASP A 131 24.11 11.60 3.76
CA ASP A 131 25.10 12.49 3.16
C ASP A 131 25.35 12.19 1.67
N HIS A 132 25.35 10.92 1.29
CA HIS A 132 25.57 10.46 -0.08
C HIS A 132 24.40 10.73 -1.04
N LEU A 133 23.26 11.19 -0.51
CA LEU A 133 22.03 11.47 -1.26
C LEU A 133 21.79 12.99 -1.44
N LEU A 134 22.57 13.85 -0.78
CA LEU A 134 22.33 15.28 -0.75
C LEU A 134 22.29 15.94 -2.14
N ASP A 135 23.12 15.45 -3.06
CA ASP A 135 23.26 16.01 -4.41
C ASP A 135 22.53 15.20 -5.48
N ARG A 136 21.74 14.19 -5.08
CA ARG A 136 20.91 13.45 -6.02
C ARG A 136 19.60 14.18 -6.27
N PRO A 137 19.12 14.27 -7.53
CA PRO A 137 17.80 14.83 -7.83
C PRO A 137 16.71 14.10 -7.04
N PHE A 138 15.80 14.85 -6.43
CA PHE A 138 14.73 14.30 -5.57
C PHE A 138 13.87 13.24 -6.27
N ARG A 139 13.67 13.38 -7.59
CA ARG A 139 12.90 12.45 -8.44
C ARG A 139 13.50 11.04 -8.57
N VAL A 140 14.82 10.88 -8.34
CA VAL A 140 15.50 9.57 -8.45
C VAL A 140 15.69 8.89 -7.11
N LEU A 141 15.27 9.52 -6.02
CA LEU A 141 15.26 8.92 -4.69
C LEU A 141 14.21 7.82 -4.60
N SER A 142 14.52 6.74 -3.92
CA SER A 142 13.53 5.73 -3.54
C SER A 142 12.48 6.32 -2.58
N ALA A 143 11.35 5.63 -2.43
CA ALA A 143 10.30 6.05 -1.49
C ALA A 143 10.83 6.19 -0.05
N GLY A 144 11.73 5.30 0.39
CA GLY A 144 12.38 5.37 1.70
C GLY A 144 13.31 6.56 1.84
N GLU A 145 14.15 6.82 0.84
CA GLU A 145 15.05 7.97 0.81
C GLU A 145 14.28 9.29 0.79
N MET A 146 13.21 9.38 0.00
CA MET A 146 12.29 10.54 0.02
C MET A 146 11.66 10.73 1.41
N ARG A 147 11.24 9.66 2.06
CA ARG A 147 10.67 9.71 3.42
C ARG A 147 11.70 10.25 4.42
N MET A 148 12.93 9.75 4.37
CA MET A 148 14.02 10.25 5.19
C MET A 148 14.30 11.74 4.94
N ALA A 149 14.33 12.18 3.69
CA ALA A 149 14.53 13.60 3.36
C ALA A 149 13.44 14.50 3.98
N VAL A 150 12.16 14.08 3.94
CA VAL A 150 11.05 14.85 4.53
C VAL A 150 11.17 14.90 6.07
N ILE A 151 11.57 13.80 6.71
CA ILE A 151 11.80 13.75 8.16
C ILE A 151 12.98 14.65 8.55
N ILE A 152 14.11 14.57 7.84
CA ILE A 152 15.27 15.44 8.05
C ILE A 152 14.86 16.92 7.93
N ARG A 153 14.12 17.28 6.88
CA ARG A 153 13.61 18.64 6.68
C ARG A 153 12.77 19.13 7.85
N ALA A 154 11.91 18.28 8.40
CA ALA A 154 11.11 18.63 9.58
C ALA A 154 11.99 18.83 10.82
N LEU A 155 12.96 17.95 11.04
CA LEU A 155 13.93 18.05 12.15
C LEU A 155 14.82 19.29 12.07
N LEU A 156 15.22 19.71 10.87
CA LEU A 156 16.05 20.90 10.64
C LEU A 156 15.33 22.19 11.06
N LYS A 157 14.01 22.20 11.13
CA LYS A 157 13.24 23.33 11.65
C LYS A 157 13.27 23.42 13.18
N GLY A 158 13.84 22.43 13.87
CA GLY A 158 13.94 22.37 15.33
C GLY A 158 12.57 22.26 16.01
N PRO A 159 11.76 21.22 15.73
CA PRO A 159 10.47 21.06 16.36
C PRO A 159 10.60 20.68 17.84
N ASP A 160 9.71 21.23 18.70
CA ASP A 160 9.52 20.74 20.06
C ASP A 160 8.67 19.47 20.08
N LEU A 161 7.78 19.32 19.08
CA LEU A 161 6.94 18.15 18.87
C LEU A 161 6.98 17.75 17.39
N LEU A 162 7.50 16.57 17.09
CA LEU A 162 7.50 15.97 15.76
C LEU A 162 6.41 14.91 15.67
N VAL A 163 5.50 15.07 14.72
CA VAL A 163 4.44 14.11 14.42
C VAL A 163 4.79 13.36 13.16
N LEU A 164 4.86 12.03 13.24
CA LEU A 164 5.10 11.13 12.12
C LEU A 164 3.84 10.30 11.86
N ASP A 165 3.12 10.61 10.78
CA ASP A 165 1.89 9.93 10.42
C ASP A 165 2.18 8.82 9.40
N GLU A 166 2.12 7.57 9.86
CA GLU A 166 2.40 6.34 9.13
C GLU A 166 3.76 6.37 8.39
N PRO A 167 4.89 6.64 9.09
CA PRO A 167 6.18 6.86 8.43
C PRO A 167 6.76 5.62 7.77
N TYR A 168 6.30 4.42 8.12
CA TYR A 168 6.82 3.15 7.62
C TYR A 168 6.08 2.63 6.39
N ASP A 169 4.99 3.28 5.99
CA ASP A 169 4.17 2.83 4.86
C ASP A 169 4.97 2.80 3.54
N GLY A 170 4.91 1.67 2.84
CA GLY A 170 5.62 1.46 1.58
C GLY A 170 7.12 1.20 1.70
N LEU A 171 7.64 1.03 2.92
CA LEU A 171 9.03 0.63 3.16
C LEU A 171 9.15 -0.89 3.19
N ASP A 172 10.22 -1.43 2.59
CA ASP A 172 10.61 -2.81 2.79
C ASP A 172 11.15 -3.06 4.21
N ALA A 173 11.39 -4.30 4.57
CA ALA A 173 11.82 -4.67 5.93
C ALA A 173 13.12 -3.96 6.35
N GLU A 174 14.11 -3.90 5.47
CA GLU A 174 15.40 -3.28 5.77
C GLU A 174 15.29 -1.77 5.98
N ALA A 175 14.57 -1.07 5.08
CA ALA A 175 14.32 0.36 5.19
C ALA A 175 13.49 0.70 6.43
N ARG A 176 12.51 -0.16 6.78
CA ARG A 176 11.70 -0.02 7.99
C ARG A 176 12.55 -0.15 9.25
N ASP A 177 13.38 -1.20 9.35
CA ASP A 177 14.27 -1.41 10.51
C ASP A 177 15.28 -0.27 10.65
N ARG A 178 15.82 0.24 9.54
CA ARG A 178 16.71 1.40 9.53
C ARG A 178 16.00 2.63 10.06
N LEU A 179 14.82 2.97 9.53
CA LEU A 179 14.04 4.12 9.95
C LEU A 179 13.61 4.00 11.43
N SER A 180 13.24 2.80 11.90
CA SER A 180 12.87 2.55 13.29
C SER A 180 14.02 2.88 14.25
N ARG A 181 15.24 2.43 13.94
CA ARG A 181 16.44 2.81 14.74
C ARG A 181 16.66 4.32 14.75
N GLN A 182 16.53 4.98 13.61
CA GLN A 182 16.70 6.42 13.47
C GLN A 182 15.67 7.21 14.28
N ILE A 183 14.40 6.79 14.24
CA ILE A 183 13.31 7.40 15.03
C ILE A 183 13.57 7.24 16.53
N ASN A 184 13.99 6.05 16.98
CA ASN A 184 14.36 5.84 18.39
C ASN A 184 15.50 6.79 18.80
N THR A 185 16.55 6.94 18.00
CA THR A 185 17.65 7.86 18.29
C THR A 185 17.17 9.32 18.33
N VAL A 186 16.26 9.74 17.43
CA VAL A 186 15.65 11.08 17.50
C VAL A 186 14.91 11.30 18.82
N ALA A 187 14.14 10.31 19.29
CA ALA A 187 13.44 10.37 20.57
C ALA A 187 14.41 10.53 21.75
N GLU A 188 15.53 9.81 21.74
CA GLU A 188 16.57 9.86 22.77
C GLU A 188 17.29 11.22 22.80
N THR A 189 17.33 11.97 21.70
CA THR A 189 17.94 13.31 21.65
C THR A 189 17.08 14.41 22.29
N GLY A 190 15.91 14.05 22.84
CA GLY A 190 15.02 14.97 23.57
C GLY A 190 13.94 15.62 22.70
N THR A 191 13.82 15.25 21.43
CA THR A 191 12.68 15.65 20.59
C THR A 191 11.45 14.84 21.02
N ASN A 192 10.33 15.52 21.33
CA ASN A 192 9.10 14.80 21.64
C ASN A 192 8.49 14.29 20.34
N LEU A 193 8.10 13.01 20.32
CA LEU A 193 7.52 12.35 19.16
C LEU A 193 6.06 11.97 19.39
N VAL A 194 5.27 12.09 18.34
CA VAL A 194 3.99 11.40 18.17
C VAL A 194 4.09 10.54 16.93
N LEU A 195 4.16 9.24 17.11
CA LEU A 195 4.11 8.27 16.01
C LEU A 195 2.68 7.79 15.82
N VAL A 196 2.15 7.91 14.61
CA VAL A 196 0.86 7.34 14.22
C VAL A 196 1.11 6.09 13.41
N THR A 197 0.50 4.97 13.81
CA THR A 197 0.60 3.71 13.09
C THR A 197 -0.64 2.85 13.27
N HIS A 198 -0.79 1.86 12.41
CA HIS A 198 -1.80 0.80 12.54
C HIS A 198 -1.17 -0.57 12.85
N ARG A 199 0.16 -0.64 13.05
CA ARG A 199 0.94 -1.88 13.27
C ARG A 199 1.66 -1.81 14.62
N LEU A 200 1.57 -2.91 15.38
CA LEU A 200 2.22 -3.00 16.70
C LEU A 200 3.74 -3.07 16.61
N GLU A 201 4.24 -3.77 15.60
CA GLU A 201 5.66 -3.95 15.34
C GLU A 201 6.41 -2.65 14.99
N GLU A 202 5.66 -1.59 14.69
CA GLU A 202 6.20 -0.28 14.36
C GLU A 202 6.32 0.66 15.57
N ILE A 203 5.90 0.21 16.76
CA ILE A 203 5.96 1.02 17.98
C ILE A 203 7.41 1.18 18.40
N PRO A 204 7.92 2.43 18.53
CA PRO A 204 9.28 2.66 18.97
C PRO A 204 9.52 2.16 20.39
N ALA A 205 10.70 1.59 20.65
CA ALA A 205 11.08 1.19 22.01
C ALA A 205 11.09 2.38 23.00
N ALA A 206 11.34 3.60 22.50
CA ALA A 206 11.30 4.83 23.26
C ALA A 206 9.88 5.31 23.63
N ALA A 207 8.81 4.68 23.10
CA ALA A 207 7.44 5.10 23.37
C ALA A 207 7.10 4.96 24.86
N THR A 208 6.65 6.05 25.48
CA THR A 208 6.27 6.10 26.89
C THR A 208 4.76 6.06 27.10
N HIS A 209 4.02 6.65 26.15
CA HIS A 209 2.57 6.80 26.21
C HIS A 209 1.91 6.30 24.93
N ALA A 210 0.69 5.84 25.05
CA ALA A 210 -0.12 5.40 23.94
C ALA A 210 -1.53 6.02 23.98
N LEU A 211 -2.08 6.23 22.80
CA LEU A 211 -3.47 6.57 22.58
C LEU A 211 -4.04 5.61 21.56
N THR A 212 -5.16 4.96 21.88
CA THR A 212 -5.87 4.11 20.92
C THR A 212 -7.16 4.78 20.48
N ILE A 213 -7.43 4.71 19.16
CA ILE A 213 -8.61 5.32 18.55
C ILE A 213 -9.32 4.32 17.65
N GLN A 214 -10.65 4.26 17.76
CA GLN A 214 -11.51 3.41 16.97
C GLN A 214 -12.85 4.10 16.73
N ASP A 215 -13.40 3.94 15.53
CA ASP A 215 -14.70 4.54 15.15
C ASP A 215 -14.78 6.04 15.47
N LEU A 216 -13.69 6.80 15.25
CA LEU A 216 -13.54 8.24 15.46
C LEU A 216 -13.55 8.68 16.95
N VAL A 217 -13.42 7.74 17.87
CA VAL A 217 -13.41 7.99 19.32
C VAL A 217 -12.15 7.42 19.95
N VAL A 218 -11.52 8.21 20.83
CA VAL A 218 -10.41 7.73 21.66
C VAL A 218 -10.93 6.68 22.64
N GLN A 219 -10.30 5.50 22.62
CA GLN A 219 -10.70 4.37 23.47
C GLN A 219 -9.93 4.33 24.79
N ARG A 220 -8.61 4.48 24.69
CA ARG A 220 -7.71 4.51 25.86
C ARG A 220 -6.58 5.51 25.62
N ILE A 221 -6.07 6.08 26.71
CA ILE A 221 -4.95 7.03 26.72
C ILE A 221 -4.18 6.88 28.02
N GLY A 222 -2.86 6.84 27.96
CA GLY A 222 -1.99 6.72 29.14
C GLY A 222 -0.65 6.07 28.84
N PRO A 223 0.05 5.53 29.85
CA PRO A 223 1.30 4.79 29.68
C PRO A 223 1.12 3.59 28.73
N VAL A 224 2.15 3.31 27.92
CA VAL A 224 2.12 2.20 26.93
C VAL A 224 1.70 0.88 27.58
N ALA A 225 2.28 0.53 28.73
CA ALA A 225 1.99 -0.74 29.40
C ALA A 225 0.53 -0.91 29.87
N GLU A 226 -0.16 0.20 30.15
CA GLU A 226 -1.56 0.19 30.59
C GLU A 226 -2.54 0.22 29.40
N VAL A 227 -2.15 0.87 28.31
CA VAL A 227 -3.01 1.05 27.15
C VAL A 227 -2.91 -0.11 26.17
N LEU A 228 -1.71 -0.60 25.88
CA LEU A 228 -1.44 -1.64 24.88
C LEU A 228 -1.38 -3.05 25.49
N THR A 229 -2.42 -3.44 26.21
CA THR A 229 -2.58 -4.81 26.67
C THR A 229 -3.06 -5.70 25.54
N ASP A 230 -2.66 -7.00 25.55
CA ASP A 230 -3.03 -7.97 24.50
C ASP A 230 -4.53 -8.04 24.26
N ASP A 231 -5.34 -8.03 25.33
CA ASP A 231 -6.79 -8.06 25.24
C ASP A 231 -7.35 -6.79 24.56
N HIS A 232 -6.81 -5.62 24.90
CA HIS A 232 -7.28 -4.37 24.31
C HIS A 232 -6.88 -4.26 22.84
N VAL A 233 -5.66 -4.61 22.52
CA VAL A 233 -5.16 -4.63 21.13
C VAL A 233 -5.96 -5.63 20.30
N ALA A 234 -6.20 -6.84 20.82
CA ALA A 234 -7.05 -7.82 20.16
C ALA A 234 -8.48 -7.29 19.94
N ALA A 235 -9.04 -6.55 20.90
CA ALA A 235 -10.37 -5.95 20.77
C ALA A 235 -10.40 -4.83 19.72
N LEU A 236 -9.35 -3.98 19.68
CA LEU A 236 -9.22 -2.86 18.78
C LEU A 236 -9.33 -3.28 17.29
N TYR A 237 -8.81 -4.45 16.94
CA TYR A 237 -8.83 -4.98 15.58
C TYR A 237 -9.93 -6.02 15.31
N ARG A 238 -10.57 -6.65 16.35
CA ARG A 238 -11.63 -7.66 16.19
C ARG A 238 -13.00 -7.09 15.79
N VAL A 239 -13.31 -5.87 16.13
CA VAL A 239 -14.67 -5.30 15.92
C VAL A 239 -15.00 -5.15 14.44
N ASN A 240 -14.01 -4.92 13.59
CA ASN A 240 -14.21 -4.85 12.14
C ASN A 240 -14.60 -6.21 11.53
N ASN A 241 -14.13 -7.33 12.09
CA ASN A 241 -14.52 -8.69 11.66
C ASN A 241 -15.98 -9.03 11.99
N ARG A 242 -16.55 -8.47 13.09
CA ARG A 242 -17.97 -8.72 13.42
C ARG A 242 -18.95 -8.03 12.48
N ARG A 243 -18.61 -6.84 11.95
CA ARG A 243 -19.44 -6.18 10.91
C ARG A 243 -19.37 -6.89 9.56
N ALA A 244 -18.20 -7.42 9.19
CA ALA A 244 -18.04 -8.28 8.02
C ALA A 244 -18.72 -9.65 8.21
N ASN A 245 -18.65 -10.25 9.42
CA ASN A 245 -19.28 -11.55 9.73
C ASN A 245 -20.79 -11.49 9.99
N LYS A 246 -21.38 -10.36 10.43
CA LYS A 246 -22.85 -10.26 10.50
C LYS A 246 -23.53 -10.40 9.14
N ASN A 247 -22.82 -10.12 8.06
CA ASN A 247 -23.30 -10.38 6.70
C ASN A 247 -22.96 -11.80 6.19
N ARG A 248 -22.14 -12.59 6.92
CA ARG A 248 -21.78 -13.96 6.56
C ARG A 248 -22.66 -15.04 7.23
N THR A 249 -23.58 -14.71 8.16
CA THR A 249 -24.45 -15.68 8.83
C THR A 249 -25.72 -16.03 8.02
N HIS A 250 -25.65 -15.98 6.71
CA HIS A 250 -26.56 -16.69 5.83
C HIS A 250 -25.76 -17.67 4.97
N ASP A 251 -24.98 -18.55 5.62
CA ASP A 251 -24.55 -19.82 5.03
C ASP A 251 -25.79 -20.72 4.80
N ARG A 252 -26.50 -20.43 3.73
CA ARG A 252 -27.18 -21.51 2.99
C ARG A 252 -26.23 -21.89 1.87
N HIS A 253 -25.68 -23.08 1.95
CA HIS A 253 -25.15 -23.80 0.82
C HIS A 253 -26.20 -23.75 -0.32
N VAL A 254 -26.08 -22.75 -1.17
CA VAL A 254 -26.73 -22.76 -2.47
C VAL A 254 -25.64 -23.18 -3.45
N ASP A 255 -25.62 -24.46 -3.69
CA ASP A 255 -24.91 -25.04 -4.82
C ASP A 255 -25.61 -24.57 -6.11
N ILE A 256 -25.18 -23.41 -6.62
CA ILE A 256 -25.64 -22.91 -7.93
C ILE A 256 -24.52 -23.21 -8.92
N GLY A 257 -24.54 -24.46 -9.43
CA GLY A 257 -23.86 -24.79 -10.67
C GLY A 257 -24.39 -23.92 -11.82
N PRO A 258 -23.57 -23.61 -12.82
CA PRO A 258 -24.02 -22.90 -14.01
C PRO A 258 -25.11 -23.71 -14.69
N PRO A 259 -26.07 -23.07 -15.41
CA PRO A 259 -27.12 -23.78 -16.13
C PRO A 259 -26.50 -24.80 -17.10
N ALA A 260 -26.85 -26.06 -16.91
CA ALA A 260 -26.38 -27.16 -17.71
C ALA A 260 -26.80 -26.96 -19.16
N ILE A 261 -25.84 -26.86 -20.07
CA ILE A 261 -26.05 -27.16 -21.48
C ILE A 261 -26.08 -28.68 -21.54
N GLU A 262 -27.29 -29.21 -21.73
CA GLU A 262 -27.48 -30.64 -21.98
C GLU A 262 -26.75 -31.06 -23.26
N ASN A 263 -25.67 -31.80 -23.11
CA ASN A 263 -25.25 -32.75 -24.14
C ASN A 263 -25.52 -34.15 -23.60
N ARG A 264 -26.61 -34.73 -24.12
CA ARG A 264 -26.86 -36.16 -24.04
C ARG A 264 -25.81 -36.86 -24.89
N ASP A 265 -25.02 -37.70 -24.26
CA ASP A 265 -24.74 -39.03 -24.81
C ASP A 265 -24.26 -39.96 -23.68
N ASN A 266 -25.09 -40.93 -23.39
CA ASN A 266 -24.85 -42.11 -22.58
C ASN A 266 -23.90 -43.05 -23.33
N THR A 267 -22.83 -43.48 -22.69
CA THR A 267 -22.42 -44.91 -22.77
C THR A 267 -21.45 -45.28 -21.62
N THR A 268 -21.85 -46.31 -20.93
CA THR A 268 -21.15 -47.10 -19.91
C THR A 268 -19.84 -47.72 -20.46
N GLY A 269 -18.78 -47.75 -19.64
CA GLY A 269 -17.63 -48.61 -19.94
C GLY A 269 -16.42 -48.32 -19.08
N THR A 270 -16.28 -49.05 -17.97
CA THR A 270 -15.07 -49.27 -17.20
C THR A 270 -13.92 -49.73 -18.09
N GLU A 271 -12.83 -48.97 -18.13
CA GLU A 271 -11.48 -49.54 -18.35
C GLU A 271 -10.42 -48.51 -17.98
N ARG A 272 -9.53 -48.88 -17.06
CA ARG A 272 -8.29 -48.16 -16.76
C ARG A 272 -7.35 -48.25 -17.96
N SER A 273 -7.30 -47.23 -18.78
CA SER A 273 -6.31 -47.10 -19.85
C SER A 273 -5.01 -46.46 -19.35
N PRO A 274 -3.85 -46.82 -19.96
CA PRO A 274 -2.52 -46.42 -19.53
C PRO A 274 -2.28 -44.93 -19.75
N ARG A 275 -1.46 -44.32 -18.86
CA ARG A 275 -1.06 -42.90 -18.87
C ARG A 275 -0.60 -42.50 -20.28
N THR A 276 -1.44 -41.79 -21.01
CA THR A 276 -1.05 -41.05 -22.21
C THR A 276 0.08 -40.05 -21.86
N PRO A 277 1.09 -39.87 -22.74
CA PRO A 277 2.12 -38.88 -22.55
C PRO A 277 1.46 -37.50 -22.42
N ARG A 278 1.74 -36.79 -21.30
CA ARG A 278 1.25 -35.42 -21.09
C ARG A 278 1.74 -34.56 -22.25
N THR A 279 0.81 -34.06 -23.06
CA THR A 279 1.11 -32.94 -23.97
C THR A 279 1.85 -31.86 -23.22
N PRO A 280 2.94 -31.30 -23.77
CA PRO A 280 3.71 -30.26 -23.08
C PRO A 280 2.75 -29.08 -22.77
N ARG A 281 2.59 -28.78 -21.48
CA ARG A 281 1.79 -27.62 -21.05
C ARG A 281 2.43 -26.33 -21.57
N THR A 282 1.69 -25.52 -22.29
CA THR A 282 2.16 -24.21 -22.76
C THR A 282 2.15 -23.23 -21.57
N PRO A 283 3.25 -22.56 -21.27
CA PRO A 283 3.27 -21.58 -20.19
C PRO A 283 2.40 -20.36 -20.53
N ILE A 284 1.72 -19.81 -19.52
CA ILE A 284 1.00 -18.52 -19.63
C ILE A 284 2.01 -17.37 -19.72
N VAL A 285 3.08 -17.44 -18.94
CA VAL A 285 4.20 -16.48 -18.96
C VAL A 285 5.50 -17.26 -19.07
N ALA A 286 6.41 -16.85 -19.94
CA ALA A 286 7.76 -17.40 -19.98
C ALA A 286 8.79 -16.31 -20.33
N PHE A 287 9.74 -16.11 -19.44
CA PHE A 287 10.98 -15.35 -19.66
C PHE A 287 12.12 -16.34 -19.93
N ARG A 288 12.97 -16.04 -20.91
CA ARG A 288 14.12 -16.89 -21.25
C ARG A 288 15.39 -16.05 -21.33
N ALA A 289 16.35 -16.32 -20.43
CA ALA A 289 17.66 -15.69 -20.38
C ALA A 289 17.60 -14.14 -20.50
N VAL A 290 16.66 -13.52 -19.80
CA VAL A 290 16.43 -12.07 -19.88
C VAL A 290 17.43 -11.33 -19.01
N THR A 291 18.14 -10.35 -19.59
CA THR A 291 18.98 -9.41 -18.85
C THR A 291 18.44 -8.01 -19.01
N LEU A 292 18.13 -7.34 -17.91
CA LEU A 292 17.64 -5.97 -17.88
C LEU A 292 18.65 -5.09 -17.14
N GLY A 293 19.06 -3.98 -17.77
CA GLY A 293 19.87 -2.95 -17.11
C GLY A 293 19.12 -2.30 -15.94
N GLY A 294 19.85 -2.01 -14.88
CA GLY A 294 19.38 -1.15 -13.78
C GLY A 294 19.47 0.33 -14.18
N THR A 295 19.02 1.22 -13.28
CA THR A 295 19.30 2.65 -13.42
C THR A 295 20.78 2.89 -13.11
N ALA A 296 21.50 3.49 -14.07
CA ALA A 296 22.89 3.86 -13.87
C ALA A 296 23.00 4.83 -12.68
N THR A 297 23.77 4.46 -11.66
CA THR A 297 24.23 5.43 -10.66
C THR A 297 25.36 6.25 -11.26
N PRO A 298 25.36 7.58 -11.14
CA PRO A 298 26.48 8.39 -11.63
C PRO A 298 27.80 7.93 -11.02
N GLY A 299 28.72 7.38 -11.85
CA GLY A 299 30.04 6.91 -11.43
C GLY A 299 30.13 5.44 -10.95
N GLY A 300 29.04 4.66 -11.01
CA GLY A 300 29.01 3.24 -10.63
C GLY A 300 28.86 2.30 -11.82
N THR A 301 29.33 1.06 -11.68
CA THR A 301 29.01 -0.04 -12.60
C THR A 301 27.51 -0.29 -12.58
N GLU A 302 26.87 -0.33 -13.77
CA GLU A 302 25.46 -0.69 -13.89
C GLU A 302 25.24 -2.09 -13.32
N THR A 303 24.57 -2.18 -12.17
CA THR A 303 24.13 -3.47 -11.66
C THR A 303 22.85 -3.85 -12.42
N PRO A 304 22.83 -4.97 -13.14
CA PRO A 304 21.63 -5.38 -13.86
C PRO A 304 20.48 -5.63 -12.86
N LEU A 305 19.29 -5.13 -13.20
CA LEU A 305 18.07 -5.35 -12.42
C LEU A 305 17.68 -6.83 -12.42
N LEU A 306 17.85 -7.50 -13.58
CA LEU A 306 17.69 -8.94 -13.78
C LEU A 306 18.86 -9.41 -14.67
N LYS A 307 19.50 -10.52 -14.30
CA LYS A 307 20.60 -11.11 -15.05
C LYS A 307 20.29 -12.56 -15.37
N ASP A 308 20.30 -12.89 -16.67
CA ASP A 308 20.04 -14.25 -17.17
C ASP A 308 18.76 -14.88 -16.59
N PHE A 309 17.73 -14.03 -16.47
CA PHE A 309 16.47 -14.37 -15.80
C PHE A 309 15.63 -15.30 -16.66
N SER A 310 15.29 -16.47 -16.11
CA SER A 310 14.41 -17.44 -16.75
C SER A 310 13.34 -17.86 -15.76
N TRP A 311 12.07 -17.66 -16.14
CA TRP A 311 10.93 -17.98 -15.30
C TRP A 311 9.71 -18.34 -16.14
N SER A 312 9.00 -19.40 -15.76
CA SER A 312 7.80 -19.86 -16.45
C SER A 312 6.65 -20.09 -15.48
N ILE A 313 5.48 -19.63 -15.85
CA ILE A 313 4.22 -19.80 -15.11
C ILE A 313 3.25 -20.59 -16.00
N TYR A 314 2.67 -21.63 -15.45
CA TYR A 314 1.66 -22.44 -16.13
C TYR A 314 0.27 -22.20 -15.55
N GLY A 315 -0.77 -22.47 -16.36
CA GLY A 315 -2.15 -22.28 -15.94
C GLY A 315 -2.48 -23.05 -14.65
N GLY A 316 -3.06 -22.34 -13.67
CA GLY A 316 -3.40 -22.87 -12.35
C GLY A 316 -2.24 -22.88 -11.34
N GLU A 317 -1.04 -22.42 -11.69
CA GLU A 317 0.05 -22.22 -10.76
C GLU A 317 -0.03 -20.81 -10.15
N HIS A 318 -0.08 -20.72 -8.82
CA HIS A 318 -0.07 -19.44 -8.14
C HIS A 318 1.32 -19.15 -7.60
N TRP A 319 1.81 -17.93 -7.83
CA TRP A 319 3.16 -17.51 -7.51
C TRP A 319 3.18 -16.29 -6.58
N SER A 320 4.04 -16.32 -5.57
CA SER A 320 4.44 -15.13 -4.85
C SER A 320 5.78 -14.62 -5.38
N VAL A 321 5.88 -13.30 -5.56
CA VAL A 321 7.14 -12.63 -5.94
C VAL A 321 7.55 -11.73 -4.79
N THR A 322 8.72 -12.02 -4.20
CA THR A 322 9.23 -11.34 -3.02
C THR A 322 10.59 -10.70 -3.28
N GLY A 323 10.99 -9.77 -2.44
CA GLY A 323 12.30 -9.10 -2.50
C GLY A 323 12.24 -7.67 -2.02
N PRO A 324 13.40 -7.01 -1.78
CA PRO A 324 13.47 -5.63 -1.34
C PRO A 324 12.91 -4.65 -2.39
N ASN A 325 12.69 -3.40 -1.96
CA ASN A 325 12.30 -2.35 -2.89
C ASN A 325 13.42 -2.10 -3.92
N GLY A 326 13.03 -1.86 -5.18
CA GLY A 326 13.99 -1.70 -6.27
C GLY A 326 14.55 -3.01 -6.86
N SER A 327 14.17 -4.19 -6.35
CA SER A 327 14.64 -5.49 -6.87
C SER A 327 14.04 -5.89 -8.23
N GLY A 328 13.13 -5.09 -8.80
CA GLY A 328 12.55 -5.37 -10.12
C GLY A 328 11.16 -5.99 -10.11
N LYS A 329 10.51 -6.17 -8.96
CA LYS A 329 9.16 -6.76 -8.84
C LYS A 329 8.13 -6.04 -9.70
N THR A 330 8.00 -4.72 -9.54
CA THR A 330 7.08 -3.89 -10.35
C THR A 330 7.50 -3.85 -11.82
N THR A 331 8.80 -3.86 -12.12
CA THR A 331 9.29 -3.96 -13.52
C THR A 331 8.82 -5.26 -14.17
N LEU A 332 8.87 -6.38 -13.44
CA LEU A 332 8.40 -7.67 -13.93
C LEU A 332 6.90 -7.64 -14.28
N ILE A 333 6.07 -7.05 -13.39
CA ILE A 333 4.64 -6.83 -13.70
C ILE A 333 4.46 -5.95 -14.94
N ASN A 334 5.19 -4.84 -15.04
CA ASN A 334 5.06 -3.90 -16.14
C ASN A 334 5.46 -4.53 -17.49
N LEU A 335 6.45 -5.42 -17.49
CA LEU A 335 6.81 -6.23 -18.67
C LEU A 335 5.67 -7.17 -19.08
N ILE A 336 5.09 -7.89 -18.11
CA ILE A 336 3.99 -8.83 -18.36
C ILE A 336 2.72 -8.09 -18.82
N SER A 337 2.34 -6.99 -18.16
CA SER A 337 1.15 -6.20 -18.49
C SER A 337 1.30 -5.36 -19.77
N GLY A 338 2.55 -5.23 -20.27
CA GLY A 338 2.87 -4.42 -21.43
C GLY A 338 2.88 -2.92 -21.16
N GLU A 339 3.06 -2.50 -19.92
CA GLU A 339 3.28 -1.10 -19.56
C GLU A 339 4.73 -0.66 -19.80
N ASP A 340 5.67 -1.61 -19.77
CA ASP A 340 7.09 -1.37 -20.05
C ASP A 340 7.42 -1.77 -21.49
N GLN A 341 7.88 -0.81 -22.29
CA GLN A 341 8.24 -1.02 -23.70
C GLN A 341 9.44 -1.98 -23.87
N ARG A 342 10.27 -2.16 -22.85
CA ARG A 342 11.36 -3.13 -22.87
C ARG A 342 10.88 -4.58 -23.06
N ALA A 343 9.59 -4.85 -22.82
CA ALA A 343 8.96 -6.14 -23.09
C ALA A 343 9.12 -6.62 -24.55
N TYR A 344 9.30 -5.69 -25.51
CA TYR A 344 9.53 -6.02 -26.92
C TYR A 344 10.99 -6.36 -27.24
N ALA A 345 11.92 -5.97 -26.38
CA ALA A 345 13.35 -6.20 -26.54
C ALA A 345 13.85 -7.48 -25.84
N VAL A 346 13.02 -8.11 -24.99
CA VAL A 346 13.39 -9.30 -24.22
C VAL A 346 12.69 -10.55 -24.76
N ASP A 347 13.22 -11.74 -24.45
CA ASP A 347 12.56 -13.00 -24.80
C ASP A 347 11.46 -13.32 -23.78
N LEU A 348 10.30 -12.67 -24.01
CA LEU A 348 9.08 -12.85 -23.24
C LEU A 348 7.99 -13.48 -24.11
N THR A 349 7.46 -14.60 -23.65
CA THR A 349 6.29 -15.25 -24.23
C THR A 349 5.10 -15.11 -23.29
N LEU A 350 3.96 -14.62 -23.80
CA LEU A 350 2.70 -14.51 -23.06
C LEU A 350 1.63 -15.34 -23.76
N PHE A 351 0.96 -16.19 -22.99
CA PHE A 351 -0.13 -17.04 -23.50
C PHE A 351 0.24 -17.83 -24.76
N GLY A 352 1.50 -18.32 -24.80
CA GLY A 352 2.04 -19.11 -25.91
C GLY A 352 2.54 -18.31 -27.11
N ARG A 353 2.47 -16.96 -27.09
CA ARG A 353 2.98 -16.08 -28.16
C ARG A 353 4.13 -15.23 -27.67
N ARG A 354 5.20 -15.11 -28.45
CA ARG A 354 6.31 -14.21 -28.15
C ARG A 354 5.86 -12.75 -28.32
N ARG A 355 6.29 -11.88 -27.42
CA ARG A 355 5.98 -10.44 -27.50
C ARG A 355 6.54 -9.83 -28.79
N GLY A 356 5.73 -9.00 -29.45
CA GLY A 356 6.09 -8.33 -30.69
C GLY A 356 5.87 -9.16 -31.97
N THR A 357 5.16 -10.31 -31.90
CA THR A 357 4.85 -11.14 -33.08
C THR A 357 3.46 -10.89 -33.68
N GLY A 358 2.85 -9.72 -33.40
CA GLY A 358 1.60 -9.29 -34.01
C GLY A 358 0.37 -9.29 -33.11
N GLU A 359 0.54 -9.63 -31.81
CA GLU A 359 -0.52 -9.45 -30.83
C GLU A 359 -0.70 -7.97 -30.47
N SER A 360 -1.94 -7.54 -30.30
CA SER A 360 -2.24 -6.21 -29.80
C SER A 360 -2.09 -6.14 -28.28
N LEU A 361 -1.66 -4.97 -27.78
CA LEU A 361 -1.60 -4.72 -26.34
C LEU A 361 -2.97 -4.89 -25.68
N TRP A 362 -4.04 -4.60 -26.41
CA TRP A 362 -5.39 -4.72 -25.93
C TRP A 362 -5.82 -6.19 -25.75
N GLU A 363 -5.44 -7.10 -26.67
CA GLU A 363 -5.68 -8.54 -26.54
C GLU A 363 -5.03 -9.11 -25.29
N ILE A 364 -3.77 -8.71 -25.02
CA ILE A 364 -3.04 -9.14 -23.82
C ILE A 364 -3.73 -8.62 -22.56
N ARG A 365 -4.05 -7.32 -22.51
CA ARG A 365 -4.70 -6.70 -21.36
C ARG A 365 -6.10 -7.25 -21.08
N ASN A 366 -6.78 -7.81 -22.08
CA ASN A 366 -8.06 -8.47 -21.86
C ASN A 366 -7.94 -9.81 -21.13
N ARG A 367 -6.78 -10.46 -21.20
CA ARG A 367 -6.48 -11.74 -20.53
C ARG A 367 -5.80 -11.55 -19.17
N ILE A 368 -5.44 -10.31 -18.82
CA ILE A 368 -4.72 -9.97 -17.58
C ILE A 368 -5.63 -9.10 -16.72
N GLY A 369 -5.85 -9.50 -15.47
CA GLY A 369 -6.35 -8.64 -14.40
C GLY A 369 -5.16 -8.00 -13.68
N LEU A 370 -5.16 -6.68 -13.52
CA LEU A 370 -4.06 -5.96 -12.90
C LEU A 370 -4.56 -5.08 -11.75
N VAL A 371 -3.94 -5.22 -10.59
CA VAL A 371 -4.13 -4.34 -9.42
C VAL A 371 -2.78 -3.82 -8.96
N THR A 372 -2.61 -2.50 -9.00
CA THR A 372 -1.39 -1.80 -8.56
C THR A 372 -1.75 -0.69 -7.56
N PRO A 373 -0.82 -0.28 -6.69
CA PRO A 373 -1.04 0.86 -5.80
C PRO A 373 -1.40 2.14 -6.56
N LYS A 374 -0.79 2.39 -7.72
CA LYS A 374 -1.06 3.54 -8.57
C LYS A 374 -2.51 3.61 -9.04
N LEU A 375 -3.11 2.47 -9.37
CA LEU A 375 -4.50 2.40 -9.84
C LEU A 375 -5.49 2.93 -8.79
N GLN A 376 -5.18 2.75 -7.51
CA GLN A 376 -6.02 3.21 -6.41
C GLN A 376 -6.13 4.75 -6.35
N LEU A 377 -5.09 5.46 -6.77
CA LEU A 377 -5.03 6.92 -6.75
C LEU A 377 -5.70 7.59 -7.94
N THR A 378 -6.00 6.83 -9.01
CA THR A 378 -6.48 7.39 -10.28
C THR A 378 -7.99 7.51 -10.39
N TYR A 379 -8.77 6.87 -9.51
CA TYR A 379 -10.24 6.93 -9.58
C TYR A 379 -10.80 8.25 -9.08
N SER A 380 -11.76 8.80 -9.87
CA SER A 380 -12.50 10.01 -9.47
C SER A 380 -13.28 9.76 -8.17
N PRO A 381 -13.27 10.73 -7.24
CA PRO A 381 -14.05 10.64 -6.00
C PRO A 381 -15.56 10.47 -6.20
N SER A 382 -16.09 10.81 -7.37
CA SER A 382 -17.51 10.73 -7.72
C SER A 382 -17.97 9.39 -8.30
N THR A 383 -17.04 8.45 -8.56
CA THR A 383 -17.37 7.13 -9.13
C THR A 383 -17.90 6.22 -8.03
N THR A 384 -18.96 5.45 -8.29
CA THR A 384 -19.48 4.44 -7.35
C THR A 384 -18.61 3.17 -7.36
N VAL A 385 -18.78 2.32 -6.33
CA VAL A 385 -18.10 1.02 -6.24
C VAL A 385 -18.49 0.14 -7.45
N LEU A 386 -19.79 0.08 -7.80
CA LEU A 386 -20.26 -0.71 -8.94
C LEU A 386 -19.68 -0.16 -10.26
N GLU A 387 -19.71 1.15 -10.50
CA GLU A 387 -19.13 1.76 -11.70
C GLU A 387 -17.62 1.49 -11.79
N THR A 388 -16.92 1.51 -10.65
CA THR A 388 -15.50 1.14 -10.59
C THR A 388 -15.28 -0.28 -11.10
N VAL A 389 -16.10 -1.24 -10.65
CA VAL A 389 -16.00 -2.65 -11.07
C VAL A 389 -16.35 -2.80 -12.55
N ILE A 390 -17.46 -2.20 -13.01
CA ILE A 390 -17.89 -2.23 -14.43
C ILE A 390 -16.80 -1.66 -15.35
N SER A 391 -16.10 -0.62 -14.93
CA SER A 391 -15.02 0.00 -15.73
C SER A 391 -13.93 -1.00 -16.13
N GLY A 392 -13.81 -2.12 -15.39
CA GLY A 392 -12.94 -3.24 -15.72
C GLY A 392 -13.16 -3.80 -17.13
N TYR A 393 -14.40 -3.89 -17.61
CA TYR A 393 -14.72 -4.36 -18.97
C TYR A 393 -14.14 -3.47 -20.06
N PHE A 394 -13.97 -2.20 -19.79
CA PHE A 394 -13.52 -1.21 -20.77
C PHE A 394 -12.02 -0.85 -20.64
N GLY A 395 -11.34 -1.39 -19.62
CA GLY A 395 -9.95 -1.07 -19.35
C GLY A 395 -9.71 0.41 -19.02
N SER A 396 -10.78 1.16 -18.70
CA SER A 396 -10.73 2.60 -18.39
C SER A 396 -10.71 2.86 -16.88
N VAL A 397 -10.24 4.03 -16.48
CA VAL A 397 -10.43 4.56 -15.14
C VAL A 397 -11.70 5.41 -15.17
N GLY A 398 -12.77 4.91 -14.56
CA GLY A 398 -14.11 5.49 -14.67
C GLY A 398 -14.96 4.85 -15.78
N LEU A 399 -16.27 5.08 -15.72
CA LEU A 399 -17.27 4.51 -16.61
C LEU A 399 -17.70 5.54 -17.66
N TYR A 400 -17.21 5.38 -18.91
CA TYR A 400 -17.48 6.29 -20.03
C TYR A 400 -18.35 5.66 -21.14
N ARG A 401 -18.73 4.39 -20.98
CA ARG A 401 -19.57 3.64 -21.91
C ARG A 401 -20.73 3.01 -21.15
N ARG A 402 -21.88 2.86 -21.80
CA ARG A 402 -23.02 2.18 -21.21
C ARG A 402 -22.72 0.68 -21.11
N PRO A 403 -22.79 0.08 -19.91
CA PRO A 403 -22.62 -1.35 -19.75
C PRO A 403 -23.85 -2.10 -20.26
N THR A 404 -23.64 -3.36 -20.65
CA THR A 404 -24.76 -4.28 -20.94
C THR A 404 -25.37 -4.81 -19.62
N PRO A 405 -26.62 -5.30 -19.64
CA PRO A 405 -27.22 -5.93 -18.45
C PRO A 405 -26.38 -7.09 -17.90
N GLU A 406 -25.77 -7.90 -18.79
CA GLU A 406 -24.89 -9.00 -18.43
C GLU A 406 -23.63 -8.50 -17.69
N GLN A 407 -23.01 -7.41 -18.16
CA GLN A 407 -21.84 -6.81 -17.51
C GLN A 407 -22.18 -6.29 -16.12
N ILE A 408 -23.36 -5.69 -15.94
CA ILE A 408 -23.83 -5.26 -14.64
C ILE A 408 -24.02 -6.45 -13.70
N THR A 409 -24.67 -7.52 -14.18
CA THR A 409 -24.91 -8.74 -13.39
C THR A 409 -23.60 -9.39 -12.96
N GLN A 410 -22.65 -9.54 -13.87
CA GLN A 410 -21.33 -10.11 -13.56
C GLN A 410 -20.53 -9.21 -12.60
N SER A 411 -20.66 -7.89 -12.72
CA SER A 411 -20.01 -6.96 -11.77
C SER A 411 -20.59 -7.09 -10.37
N ARG A 412 -21.91 -7.23 -10.22
CA ARG A 412 -22.56 -7.50 -8.94
C ARG A 412 -22.11 -8.83 -8.35
N TYR A 413 -22.00 -9.86 -9.17
CA TYR A 413 -21.47 -11.14 -8.75
C TYR A 413 -20.02 -11.04 -8.24
N ALA A 414 -19.16 -10.27 -8.92
CA ALA A 414 -17.79 -10.02 -8.46
C ALA A 414 -17.76 -9.25 -7.11
N LEU A 415 -18.70 -8.31 -6.91
CA LEU A 415 -18.86 -7.62 -5.62
C LEU A 415 -19.35 -8.55 -4.51
N GLU A 416 -20.28 -9.45 -4.82
CA GLU A 416 -20.80 -10.45 -3.90
C GLU A 416 -19.69 -11.41 -3.46
N LEU A 417 -18.89 -11.91 -4.38
CA LEU A 417 -17.74 -12.77 -4.12
C LEU A 417 -16.76 -12.18 -3.09
N LEU A 418 -16.61 -10.85 -3.09
CA LEU A 418 -15.70 -10.14 -2.21
C LEU A 418 -16.41 -9.43 -1.03
N GLY A 419 -17.70 -9.73 -0.81
CA GLY A 419 -18.46 -9.20 0.32
C GLY A 419 -18.78 -7.70 0.25
N LEU A 420 -18.85 -7.14 -0.96
CA LEU A 420 -19.06 -5.70 -1.20
C LEU A 420 -20.47 -5.35 -1.72
N SER A 421 -21.40 -6.29 -1.80
CA SER A 421 -22.75 -6.08 -2.39
C SER A 421 -23.51 -4.91 -1.78
N THR A 422 -23.39 -4.70 -0.46
CA THR A 422 -24.06 -3.60 0.26
C THR A 422 -23.45 -2.22 0.00
N LEU A 423 -22.35 -2.16 -0.73
CA LEU A 423 -21.59 -0.94 -1.00
C LEU A 423 -21.67 -0.51 -2.47
N GLU A 424 -22.43 -1.21 -3.31
CA GLU A 424 -22.44 -1.02 -4.77
C GLU A 424 -22.73 0.42 -5.20
N ASP A 425 -23.65 1.11 -4.50
CA ASP A 425 -24.05 2.50 -4.79
C ASP A 425 -23.21 3.54 -4.03
N ARG A 426 -22.30 3.12 -3.16
CA ARG A 426 -21.44 4.07 -2.45
C ARG A 426 -20.35 4.61 -3.34
N LEU A 427 -20.02 5.88 -3.16
CA LEU A 427 -18.86 6.48 -3.83
C LEU A 427 -17.58 5.78 -3.39
N ILE A 428 -16.65 5.56 -4.31
CA ILE A 428 -15.35 4.91 -4.04
C ILE A 428 -14.51 5.71 -3.03
N SER A 429 -14.74 7.02 -2.95
CA SER A 429 -14.12 7.91 -1.96
C SER A 429 -14.69 7.75 -0.54
N ARG A 430 -15.85 7.12 -0.39
CA ARG A 430 -16.58 6.96 0.89
C ARG A 430 -16.50 5.56 1.48
N VAL A 431 -15.72 4.69 0.87
CA VAL A 431 -15.43 3.34 1.40
C VAL A 431 -14.04 3.29 2.01
N SER A 432 -13.79 2.33 2.91
CA SER A 432 -12.47 2.16 3.53
C SER A 432 -11.39 1.80 2.50
N ASN A 433 -10.13 1.99 2.84
CA ASN A 433 -9.02 1.61 1.96
C ASN A 433 -9.05 0.11 1.61
N GLY A 434 -9.38 -0.77 2.56
CA GLY A 434 -9.56 -2.20 2.32
C GLY A 434 -10.70 -2.48 1.35
N GLN A 435 -11.88 -1.87 1.54
CA GLN A 435 -13.03 -2.01 0.66
C GLN A 435 -12.73 -1.47 -0.76
N ARG A 436 -11.99 -0.35 -0.84
CA ARG A 436 -11.53 0.19 -2.13
C ARG A 436 -10.60 -0.79 -2.83
N ARG A 437 -9.68 -1.41 -2.11
CA ARG A 437 -8.77 -2.43 -2.65
C ARG A 437 -9.53 -3.65 -3.17
N LEU A 438 -10.51 -4.14 -2.39
CA LEU A 438 -11.38 -5.24 -2.83
C LEU A 438 -12.20 -4.87 -4.07
N ALA A 439 -12.70 -3.64 -4.17
CA ALA A 439 -13.39 -3.17 -5.37
C ALA A 439 -12.47 -3.17 -6.61
N LEU A 440 -11.19 -2.83 -6.46
CA LEU A 440 -10.21 -2.92 -7.55
C LEU A 440 -9.86 -4.37 -7.91
N ILE A 441 -9.85 -5.29 -6.94
CA ILE A 441 -9.70 -6.72 -7.20
C ILE A 441 -10.95 -7.24 -7.95
N ALA A 442 -12.17 -6.88 -7.50
CA ALA A 442 -13.42 -7.19 -8.23
C ALA A 442 -13.35 -6.69 -9.68
N ARG A 443 -12.92 -5.44 -9.87
CA ARG A 443 -12.71 -4.85 -11.20
C ARG A 443 -11.76 -5.66 -12.08
N ALA A 444 -10.67 -6.17 -11.51
CA ALA A 444 -9.72 -6.99 -12.25
C ALA A 444 -10.29 -8.36 -12.63
N LEU A 445 -11.25 -8.88 -11.85
CA LEU A 445 -11.86 -10.21 -12.04
C LEU A 445 -13.04 -10.23 -12.99
N VAL A 446 -13.73 -9.11 -13.28
CA VAL A 446 -14.99 -9.10 -14.07
C VAL A 446 -14.86 -9.67 -15.47
N ARG A 447 -13.66 -9.73 -16.03
CA ARG A 447 -13.36 -10.33 -17.34
C ARG A 447 -12.95 -11.80 -17.25
N GLU A 448 -12.95 -12.39 -16.06
CA GLU A 448 -12.41 -13.73 -15.82
C GLU A 448 -11.00 -13.91 -16.41
N PRO A 449 -10.02 -13.09 -16.00
CA PRO A 449 -8.68 -13.08 -16.60
C PRO A 449 -7.98 -14.43 -16.39
N GLU A 450 -7.18 -14.85 -17.37
CA GLU A 450 -6.35 -16.05 -17.25
C GLU A 450 -5.19 -15.82 -16.27
N LEU A 451 -4.71 -14.57 -16.15
CA LEU A 451 -3.64 -14.17 -15.26
C LEU A 451 -4.07 -12.95 -14.43
N LEU A 452 -4.00 -13.06 -13.11
CA LEU A 452 -4.27 -11.98 -12.16
C LEU A 452 -2.95 -11.54 -11.53
N LEU A 453 -2.55 -10.29 -11.78
CA LEU A 453 -1.35 -9.65 -11.26
C LEU A 453 -1.74 -8.72 -10.11
N LEU A 454 -1.23 -8.98 -8.92
CA LEU A 454 -1.50 -8.22 -7.71
C LEU A 454 -0.19 -7.64 -7.17
N ASP A 455 0.00 -6.33 -7.33
CA ASP A 455 1.19 -5.62 -6.86
C ASP A 455 0.90 -4.98 -5.50
N GLU A 456 1.51 -5.53 -4.46
CA GLU A 456 1.38 -5.11 -3.06
C GLU A 456 -0.08 -4.83 -2.63
N PRO A 457 -1.00 -5.81 -2.78
CA PRO A 457 -2.42 -5.58 -2.56
C PRO A 457 -2.78 -5.29 -1.09
N CYS A 458 -1.91 -5.60 -0.14
CA CYS A 458 -2.09 -5.34 1.29
C CYS A 458 -1.39 -4.07 1.79
N GLN A 459 -0.66 -3.35 0.93
CA GLN A 459 0.08 -2.15 1.33
C GLN A 459 -0.83 -1.09 1.96
N GLY A 460 -0.43 -0.52 3.11
CA GLY A 460 -1.16 0.53 3.81
C GLY A 460 -2.48 0.07 4.44
N LEU A 461 -2.69 -1.24 4.63
CA LEU A 461 -3.88 -1.78 5.27
C LEU A 461 -3.60 -2.19 6.71
N ASP A 462 -4.56 -1.89 7.59
CA ASP A 462 -4.57 -2.41 8.96
C ASP A 462 -4.71 -3.93 9.00
N PRO A 463 -4.39 -4.61 10.12
CA PRO A 463 -4.42 -6.07 10.22
C PRO A 463 -5.75 -6.70 9.81
N SER A 464 -6.88 -6.06 10.13
CA SER A 464 -8.22 -6.59 9.82
C SER A 464 -8.50 -6.57 8.31
N ASN A 465 -8.21 -5.44 7.65
CA ASN A 465 -8.39 -5.31 6.22
C ASN A 465 -7.38 -6.18 5.45
N ARG A 466 -6.17 -6.34 5.98
CA ARG A 466 -5.14 -7.23 5.42
C ARG A 466 -5.62 -8.69 5.41
N SER A 467 -6.08 -9.22 6.55
CA SER A 467 -6.62 -10.58 6.64
C SER A 467 -7.76 -10.81 5.65
N LEU A 468 -8.66 -9.83 5.51
CA LEU A 468 -9.77 -9.91 4.56
C LEU A 468 -9.29 -10.00 3.10
N ILE A 469 -8.26 -9.22 2.72
CA ILE A 469 -7.67 -9.27 1.37
C ILE A 469 -7.00 -10.63 1.13
N VAL A 470 -6.17 -11.09 2.07
CA VAL A 470 -5.47 -12.38 1.98
C VAL A 470 -6.47 -13.54 1.83
N GLU A 471 -7.51 -13.60 2.68
CA GLU A 471 -8.58 -14.60 2.60
C GLU A 471 -9.33 -14.53 1.26
N SER A 472 -9.62 -13.33 0.76
CA SER A 472 -10.29 -13.14 -0.52
C SER A 472 -9.45 -13.65 -1.69
N ILE A 473 -8.14 -13.39 -1.68
CA ILE A 473 -7.22 -13.87 -2.71
C ILE A 473 -7.04 -15.39 -2.60
N ASP A 474 -6.96 -15.94 -1.40
CA ASP A 474 -6.91 -17.38 -1.17
C ASP A 474 -8.14 -18.09 -1.74
N HIS A 475 -9.32 -17.50 -1.54
CA HIS A 475 -10.56 -17.99 -2.15
C HIS A 475 -10.52 -17.93 -3.69
N ILE A 476 -10.01 -16.85 -4.29
CA ILE A 476 -9.82 -16.73 -5.75
C ILE A 476 -8.89 -17.82 -6.27
N CYS A 477 -7.76 -18.06 -5.61
CA CYS A 477 -6.81 -19.11 -5.97
C CYS A 477 -7.47 -20.50 -5.95
N ARG A 478 -8.21 -20.83 -4.88
CA ARG A 478 -8.90 -22.12 -4.73
C ARG A 478 -9.97 -22.37 -5.79
N ARG A 479 -10.59 -21.34 -6.34
CA ARG A 479 -11.54 -21.45 -7.45
C ARG A 479 -10.88 -21.86 -8.76
N GLY A 480 -9.58 -21.65 -8.93
CA GLY A 480 -8.77 -22.13 -10.05
C GLY A 480 -9.10 -21.53 -11.43
N LYS A 481 -9.94 -20.47 -11.50
CA LYS A 481 -10.29 -19.82 -12.78
C LYS A 481 -9.16 -18.93 -13.32
N SER A 482 -8.36 -18.34 -12.45
CA SER A 482 -7.25 -17.45 -12.81
C SER A 482 -5.95 -17.94 -12.17
N THR A 483 -4.85 -17.82 -12.90
CA THR A 483 -3.50 -17.95 -12.35
C THR A 483 -3.14 -16.65 -11.63
N VAL A 484 -2.62 -16.71 -10.41
CA VAL A 484 -2.34 -15.52 -9.59
C VAL A 484 -0.83 -15.32 -9.44
N VAL A 485 -0.37 -14.10 -9.70
CA VAL A 485 0.98 -13.61 -9.32
C VAL A 485 0.79 -12.53 -8.28
N TYR A 486 1.26 -12.79 -7.08
CA TYR A 486 1.12 -11.98 -5.89
C TYR A 486 2.45 -11.38 -5.48
N ILE A 487 2.61 -10.08 -5.61
CA ILE A 487 3.82 -9.38 -5.18
C ILE A 487 3.62 -8.83 -3.78
N THR A 488 4.57 -9.12 -2.90
CA THR A 488 4.67 -8.53 -1.58
C THR A 488 6.11 -8.56 -1.07
N HIS A 489 6.42 -7.67 -0.15
CA HIS A 489 7.66 -7.72 0.63
C HIS A 489 7.42 -8.30 2.05
N HIS A 490 6.18 -8.71 2.36
CA HIS A 490 5.77 -9.30 3.62
C HIS A 490 5.44 -10.78 3.46
N ALA A 491 6.19 -11.65 4.14
CA ALA A 491 5.97 -13.10 4.05
C ALA A 491 4.64 -13.56 4.70
N ASP A 492 4.18 -12.84 5.72
CA ASP A 492 2.94 -13.07 6.46
C ASP A 492 1.66 -12.69 5.70
N GLU A 493 1.81 -12.00 4.55
CA GLU A 493 0.70 -11.61 3.69
C GLU A 493 0.44 -12.59 2.54
N ILE A 494 1.23 -13.65 2.40
CA ILE A 494 1.10 -14.60 1.30
C ILE A 494 -0.04 -15.58 1.59
N PRO A 495 -1.09 -15.67 0.72
CA PRO A 495 -2.16 -16.66 0.86
C PRO A 495 -1.63 -18.09 0.87
N GLU A 496 -2.25 -18.98 1.65
CA GLU A 496 -1.83 -20.39 1.76
C GLU A 496 -1.89 -21.16 0.44
N SER A 497 -2.83 -20.81 -0.45
CA SER A 497 -2.95 -21.42 -1.78
C SER A 497 -1.82 -21.06 -2.74
N ILE A 498 -0.96 -20.10 -2.39
CA ILE A 498 0.19 -19.70 -3.21
C ILE A 498 1.41 -20.48 -2.75
N THR A 499 1.74 -21.55 -3.47
CA THR A 499 2.81 -22.49 -3.09
C THR A 499 4.13 -22.23 -3.80
N ASN A 500 4.13 -21.59 -4.97
CA ASN A 500 5.36 -21.30 -5.70
C ASN A 500 5.88 -19.91 -5.32
N ARG A 501 7.21 -19.78 -5.24
CA ARG A 501 7.86 -18.54 -4.83
C ARG A 501 8.96 -18.15 -5.80
N LEU A 502 9.00 -16.87 -6.15
CA LEU A 502 10.10 -16.22 -6.83
C LEU A 502 10.66 -15.15 -5.89
N HIS A 503 11.93 -15.27 -5.52
CA HIS A 503 12.61 -14.27 -4.71
C HIS A 503 13.65 -13.52 -5.55
N LEU A 504 13.58 -12.18 -5.53
CA LEU A 504 14.47 -11.24 -6.21
C LEU A 504 15.32 -10.50 -5.16
N PRO A 505 16.56 -10.90 -4.87
CA PRO A 505 17.37 -10.28 -3.82
C PRO A 505 17.86 -8.86 -4.15
N GLY A 506 17.71 -8.38 -5.40
CA GLY A 506 18.06 -7.01 -5.80
C GLY A 506 19.47 -6.85 -6.37
N ASP A 507 20.21 -7.93 -6.52
CA ASP A 507 21.56 -7.99 -7.10
C ASP A 507 21.57 -8.58 -8.53
N GLY A 508 20.42 -8.62 -9.17
CA GLY A 508 20.21 -9.21 -10.50
C GLY A 508 20.01 -10.72 -10.49
N ARG A 509 20.22 -11.41 -9.36
CA ARG A 509 19.93 -12.84 -9.19
C ARG A 509 18.47 -13.11 -8.89
N PHE A 510 18.06 -14.37 -8.97
CA PHE A 510 16.72 -14.82 -8.61
C PHE A 510 16.76 -16.24 -8.05
N VAL A 511 15.77 -16.57 -7.22
CA VAL A 511 15.60 -17.92 -6.65
C VAL A 511 14.13 -18.31 -6.81
N THR A 512 13.88 -19.49 -7.35
CA THR A 512 12.55 -20.10 -7.46
C THR A 512 12.45 -21.32 -6.55
N THR A 513 11.34 -21.43 -5.80
CA THR A 513 11.04 -22.57 -4.91
C THR A 513 9.57 -22.96 -5.01
#